data_d8a4a6432143a80ea53847c342c1e3dc
#
_entry.id   d8a4a6432143a80ea53847c342c1e3dc
#
_cell.length_a   1.000
_cell.length_b   1.000
_cell.length_c   1.000
_cell.angle_alpha   90.00
_cell.angle_beta   90.00
_cell.angle_gamma   90.00
#
_symmetry.space_group_name_H-M   'P 1'
#
loop_
_entity.id
_entity.type
_entity.pdbx_description
1 polymer ?
#
loop_
_entity_poly.entity_id
_entity_poly.type
_entity_poly.pdbx_seq_one_letter_code
_entity_poly.pdbx_strand_id
1 'polypeptide(L)'
;MDDLAAQGVLGTKVVRKWNGKNGEIHTYRYADQLALRKEQPAMQVNRCEWAVRREETGAQLYQNAFITDFEVKQTNVEAITLDGRTRWKIENENNNILKTKGYHIEHNFGHGQQHLASLLLSLNLLAFLMHTILELVDEKNQAIRQAVGRRRTFFQHLEALLCYIFFDSWDDVFQFMFQGLELDTG
;
A
#
# COMPACT_ATOMS: atom_id res chain seq x y z
N MET A 1 -28.36 3.05 0.80
CA MET A 1 -27.99 3.82 -0.40
C MET A 1 -29.05 4.81 -0.85
N ASP A 2 -30.31 4.49 -0.62
CA ASP A 2 -31.44 5.35 -1.02
C ASP A 2 -31.51 6.68 -0.24
N ASP A 3 -30.95 6.74 0.96
CA ASP A 3 -30.86 7.98 1.75
C ASP A 3 -29.92 9.05 1.17
N LEU A 4 -28.98 8.67 0.32
CA LEU A 4 -28.02 9.60 -0.28
C LEU A 4 -28.57 10.30 -1.53
N ALA A 5 -29.50 9.65 -2.22
CA ALA A 5 -30.20 10.24 -3.36
C ALA A 5 -31.10 11.40 -2.94
N ALA A 6 -31.49 11.44 -1.65
CA ALA A 6 -32.34 12.50 -1.09
C ALA A 6 -31.54 13.75 -0.64
N GLN A 7 -30.21 13.69 -0.55
CA GLN A 7 -29.39 14.76 0.03
C GLN A 7 -28.46 15.49 -0.95
N GLY A 8 -28.33 15.04 -2.20
CA GLY A 8 -27.43 15.69 -3.15
C GLY A 8 -27.63 15.20 -4.58
N VAL A 9 -27.15 15.97 -5.54
CA VAL A 9 -27.18 15.62 -6.96
C VAL A 9 -26.28 14.38 -7.17
N LEU A 10 -26.89 13.23 -7.39
CA LEU A 10 -26.17 12.01 -7.70
C LEU A 10 -25.82 11.97 -9.20
N GLY A 11 -24.55 12.15 -9.54
CA GLY A 11 -24.03 11.88 -10.88
C GLY A 11 -23.70 10.40 -11.04
N THR A 12 -23.92 9.86 -12.24
CA THR A 12 -23.53 8.49 -12.59
C THR A 12 -22.80 8.48 -13.91
N LYS A 13 -21.65 7.74 -13.96
CA LYS A 13 -20.89 7.45 -15.17
C LYS A 13 -20.73 5.96 -15.32
N VAL A 14 -21.01 5.44 -16.51
CA VAL A 14 -20.85 4.01 -16.83
C VAL A 14 -19.83 3.88 -17.96
N VAL A 15 -18.84 3.02 -17.77
CA VAL A 15 -17.79 2.74 -18.76
C VAL A 15 -17.66 1.23 -18.94
N ARG A 16 -17.65 0.77 -20.18
CA ARG A 16 -17.33 -0.62 -20.53
C ARG A 16 -15.84 -0.75 -20.77
N LYS A 17 -15.20 -1.73 -20.14
CA LYS A 17 -13.78 -2.02 -20.31
C LYS A 17 -13.59 -3.51 -20.59
N TRP A 18 -12.54 -3.84 -21.33
CA TRP A 18 -12.11 -5.20 -21.58
C TRP A 18 -10.85 -5.50 -20.76
N ASN A 19 -10.86 -6.58 -19.96
CA ASN A 19 -9.72 -6.92 -19.09
C ASN A 19 -8.77 -7.97 -19.70
N GLY A 20 -8.87 -8.24 -21.00
CA GLY A 20 -8.09 -9.27 -21.70
C GLY A 20 -8.78 -10.63 -21.78
N LYS A 21 -9.83 -10.89 -20.96
CA LYS A 21 -10.60 -12.14 -20.94
C LYS A 21 -12.10 -11.93 -20.99
N ASN A 22 -12.61 -10.92 -20.29
CA ASN A 22 -14.06 -10.68 -20.17
C ASN A 22 -14.36 -9.19 -20.28
N GLY A 23 -15.57 -8.86 -20.71
CA GLY A 23 -16.14 -7.52 -20.62
C GLY A 23 -16.50 -7.16 -19.19
N GLU A 24 -16.20 -5.95 -18.79
CA GLU A 24 -16.49 -5.39 -17.47
C GLU A 24 -17.27 -4.09 -17.60
N ILE A 25 -18.28 -3.94 -16.76
CA ILE A 25 -19.07 -2.72 -16.63
C ILE A 25 -18.61 -2.02 -15.36
N HIS A 26 -17.96 -0.86 -15.52
CA HIS A 26 -17.53 0.02 -14.45
C HIS A 26 -18.58 1.10 -14.24
N THR A 27 -19.19 1.14 -13.08
CA THR A 27 -20.18 2.14 -12.69
C THR A 27 -19.61 3.04 -11.61
N TYR A 28 -19.58 4.33 -11.88
CA TYR A 28 -19.14 5.37 -10.95
C TYR A 28 -20.36 6.18 -10.54
N ARG A 29 -20.60 6.32 -9.23
CA ARG A 29 -21.63 7.17 -8.66
C ARG A 29 -20.96 8.22 -7.80
N TYR A 30 -21.42 9.45 -7.84
CA TYR A 30 -20.82 10.51 -7.04
C TYR A 30 -21.84 11.55 -6.62
N ALA A 31 -21.57 12.18 -5.50
CA ALA A 31 -22.35 13.28 -4.95
C ALA A 31 -21.40 14.23 -4.23
N ASP A 32 -21.63 15.52 -4.38
CA ASP A 32 -20.85 16.57 -3.76
C ASP A 32 -21.59 17.16 -2.54
N GLN A 33 -20.82 17.81 -1.66
CA GLN A 33 -21.29 18.55 -0.51
C GLN A 33 -22.25 17.77 0.42
N LEU A 34 -21.90 16.53 0.69
CA LEU A 34 -22.63 15.71 1.63
C LEU A 34 -22.18 16.01 3.07
N ALA A 35 -23.11 16.17 3.97
CA ALA A 35 -22.81 16.29 5.39
C ALA A 35 -22.29 14.95 5.93
N LEU A 36 -21.07 14.93 6.47
CA LEU A 36 -20.43 13.72 7.02
C LEU A 36 -21.15 13.22 8.28
N ARG A 37 -21.80 14.12 9.01
CA ARG A 37 -22.56 13.82 10.25
C ARG A 37 -23.93 14.50 10.22
N LYS A 38 -24.87 13.95 10.98
CA LYS A 38 -26.18 14.57 11.17
C LYS A 38 -26.17 15.80 12.10
N GLU A 39 -25.15 15.90 12.95
CA GLU A 39 -24.96 16.98 13.92
C GLU A 39 -24.34 18.21 13.25
N GLN A 40 -24.79 19.39 13.59
CA GLN A 40 -24.30 20.68 13.09
C GLN A 40 -23.27 21.30 14.06
N PRO A 41 -22.22 21.98 13.57
CA PRO A 41 -21.83 22.12 12.16
C PRO A 41 -21.20 20.83 11.61
N ALA A 42 -21.67 20.34 10.49
CA ALA A 42 -21.16 19.14 9.83
C ALA A 42 -20.12 19.48 8.78
N MET A 43 -19.02 18.71 8.77
CA MET A 43 -18.04 18.78 7.69
C MET A 43 -18.71 18.36 6.38
N GLN A 44 -18.56 19.19 5.35
CA GLN A 44 -19.03 18.86 4.00
C GLN A 44 -17.94 18.07 3.29
N VAL A 45 -18.33 16.98 2.64
CA VAL A 45 -17.43 16.10 1.91
C VAL A 45 -18.05 15.69 0.58
N ASN A 46 -17.20 15.34 -0.38
CA ASN A 46 -17.63 14.77 -1.63
C ASN A 46 -17.44 13.26 -1.57
N ARG A 47 -18.37 12.51 -2.13
CA ARG A 47 -18.35 11.05 -2.13
C ARG A 47 -18.40 10.51 -3.54
N CYS A 48 -17.56 9.52 -3.82
CA CYS A 48 -17.61 8.73 -5.04
C CYS A 48 -17.61 7.23 -4.72
N GLU A 49 -18.31 6.46 -5.52
CA GLU A 49 -18.39 5.01 -5.45
C GLU A 49 -18.00 4.42 -6.80
N TRP A 50 -17.23 3.35 -6.77
CA TRP A 50 -16.85 2.58 -7.94
C TRP A 50 -17.26 1.13 -7.77
N ALA A 51 -18.11 0.65 -8.69
CA ALA A 51 -18.53 -0.74 -8.79
C ALA A 51 -18.10 -1.32 -10.14
N VAL A 52 -17.61 -2.56 -10.13
CA VAL A 52 -17.25 -3.31 -11.32
C VAL A 52 -18.06 -4.58 -11.36
N ARG A 53 -18.73 -4.84 -12.48
CA ARG A 53 -19.48 -6.06 -12.72
C ARG A 53 -19.03 -6.73 -14.00
N ARG A 54 -19.05 -8.06 -14.02
CA ARG A 54 -18.83 -8.82 -15.24
C ARG A 54 -20.01 -8.61 -16.18
N GLU A 55 -19.76 -8.27 -17.43
CA GLU A 55 -20.82 -7.94 -18.39
C GLU A 55 -21.74 -9.14 -18.68
N GLU A 56 -21.17 -10.34 -18.87
CA GLU A 56 -21.91 -11.55 -19.23
C GLU A 56 -22.80 -12.09 -18.11
N THR A 57 -22.30 -12.09 -16.87
CA THR A 57 -22.96 -12.75 -15.74
C THR A 57 -23.62 -11.79 -14.77
N GLY A 58 -23.34 -10.48 -14.89
CA GLY A 58 -23.74 -9.48 -13.90
C GLY A 58 -23.03 -9.63 -12.54
N ALA A 59 -22.14 -10.60 -12.38
CA ALA A 59 -21.44 -10.85 -11.13
C ALA A 59 -20.63 -9.63 -10.69
N GLN A 60 -20.78 -9.24 -9.43
CA GLN A 60 -20.04 -8.12 -8.85
C GLN A 60 -18.60 -8.55 -8.57
N LEU A 61 -17.64 -7.88 -9.21
CA LEU A 61 -16.21 -8.14 -9.08
C LEU A 61 -15.55 -7.21 -8.04
N TYR A 62 -16.04 -5.98 -7.94
CA TYR A 62 -15.51 -4.97 -7.03
C TYR A 62 -16.57 -3.94 -6.68
N GLN A 63 -16.55 -3.44 -5.46
CA GLN A 63 -17.31 -2.27 -5.04
C GLN A 63 -16.61 -1.62 -3.86
N ASN A 64 -16.39 -0.31 -3.96
CA ASN A 64 -15.90 0.49 -2.84
C ASN A 64 -16.38 1.94 -2.97
N ALA A 65 -16.39 2.66 -1.85
CA ALA A 65 -16.75 4.07 -1.79
C ALA A 65 -15.63 4.86 -1.13
N PHE A 66 -15.41 6.07 -1.63
CA PHE A 66 -14.36 6.98 -1.20
C PHE A 66 -14.96 8.33 -0.84
N ILE A 67 -14.34 9.00 0.13
CA ILE A 67 -14.64 10.35 0.55
C ILE A 67 -13.44 11.22 0.19
N THR A 68 -13.70 12.40 -0.34
CA THR A 68 -12.66 13.34 -0.78
C THR A 68 -13.14 14.78 -0.55
N ASP A 69 -12.20 15.70 -0.47
CA ASP A 69 -12.40 17.16 -0.51
C ASP A 69 -12.38 17.71 -1.96
N PHE A 70 -11.89 16.92 -2.93
CA PHE A 70 -11.92 17.30 -4.33
C PHE A 70 -13.35 17.31 -4.88
N GLU A 71 -13.68 18.33 -5.68
CA GLU A 71 -14.92 18.37 -6.45
C GLU A 71 -14.98 17.19 -7.43
N VAL A 72 -16.03 16.37 -7.34
CA VAL A 72 -16.18 15.15 -8.16
C VAL A 72 -17.11 15.43 -9.34
N LYS A 73 -16.57 15.28 -10.55
CA LYS A 73 -17.29 15.47 -11.82
C LYS A 73 -17.23 14.20 -12.67
N GLN A 74 -18.09 14.13 -13.66
CA GLN A 74 -18.08 13.03 -14.64
C GLN A 74 -16.71 12.86 -15.33
N THR A 75 -15.95 13.95 -15.48
CA THR A 75 -14.63 13.97 -16.13
C THR A 75 -13.52 13.41 -15.27
N ASN A 76 -13.59 13.55 -13.94
CA ASN A 76 -12.50 13.19 -13.01
C ASN A 76 -12.82 12.04 -12.06
N VAL A 77 -14.07 11.55 -12.00
CA VAL A 77 -14.48 10.49 -11.06
C VAL A 77 -13.68 9.19 -11.21
N GLU A 78 -13.26 8.84 -12.43
CA GLU A 78 -12.40 7.68 -12.66
C GLU A 78 -11.03 7.84 -12.02
N ALA A 79 -10.39 8.99 -12.18
CA ALA A 79 -9.10 9.30 -11.59
C ALA A 79 -9.20 9.30 -10.06
N ILE A 80 -10.16 10.02 -9.48
CA ILE A 80 -10.36 10.11 -8.03
C ILE A 80 -10.59 8.72 -7.40
N THR A 81 -11.43 7.87 -8.01
CA THR A 81 -11.66 6.52 -7.50
C THR A 81 -10.44 5.61 -7.64
N LEU A 82 -9.64 5.79 -8.69
CA LEU A 82 -8.38 5.08 -8.87
C LEU A 82 -7.36 5.50 -7.81
N ASP A 83 -7.23 6.78 -7.53
CA ASP A 83 -6.36 7.32 -6.48
C ASP A 83 -6.78 6.81 -5.11
N GLY A 84 -8.08 6.83 -4.81
CA GLY A 84 -8.63 6.26 -3.58
C GLY A 84 -8.29 4.76 -3.41
N ARG A 85 -8.34 3.99 -4.50
CA ARG A 85 -7.92 2.59 -4.50
C ARG A 85 -6.40 2.44 -4.33
N THR A 86 -5.62 3.33 -4.91
CA THR A 86 -4.15 3.32 -4.78
C THR A 86 -3.72 3.61 -3.35
N ARG A 87 -4.42 4.49 -2.63
CA ARG A 87 -4.18 4.74 -1.19
C ARG A 87 -4.26 3.45 -0.37
N TRP A 88 -5.22 2.57 -0.67
CA TRP A 88 -5.34 1.27 0.01
C TRP A 88 -4.09 0.39 -0.15
N LYS A 89 -3.38 0.49 -1.29
CA LYS A 89 -2.11 -0.22 -1.49
C LYS A 89 -1.03 0.26 -0.52
N ILE A 90 -0.97 1.56 -0.22
CA ILE A 90 -0.03 2.11 0.76
C ILE A 90 -0.23 1.45 2.12
N GLU A 91 -1.48 1.32 2.59
CA GLU A 91 -1.77 0.67 3.86
C GLU A 91 -1.43 -0.83 3.84
N ASN A 92 -1.83 -1.56 2.82
CA ASN A 92 -1.68 -3.01 2.80
C ASN A 92 -0.30 -3.47 2.32
N GLU A 93 0.35 -2.74 1.43
CA GLU A 93 1.66 -3.11 0.93
C GLU A 93 2.77 -2.52 1.82
N ASN A 94 2.79 -1.21 2.04
CA ASN A 94 3.88 -0.56 2.79
C ASN A 94 3.70 -0.69 4.30
N ASN A 95 2.57 -0.29 4.86
CA ASN A 95 2.36 -0.35 6.31
C ASN A 95 2.34 -1.79 6.82
N ASN A 96 1.75 -2.72 6.08
CA ASN A 96 1.76 -4.13 6.44
C ASN A 96 3.18 -4.72 6.37
N ILE A 97 4.01 -4.31 5.41
CA ILE A 97 5.42 -4.72 5.37
C ILE A 97 6.16 -4.22 6.62
N LEU A 98 5.99 -2.95 6.97
CA LEU A 98 6.59 -2.34 8.16
C LEU A 98 6.15 -3.03 9.46
N LYS A 99 4.90 -3.50 9.54
CA LYS A 99 4.35 -4.19 10.71
C LYS A 99 4.77 -5.66 10.80
N THR A 100 4.72 -6.40 9.68
CA THR A 100 4.74 -7.88 9.71
C THR A 100 5.97 -8.53 9.09
N LYS A 101 6.79 -7.77 8.34
CA LYS A 101 7.88 -8.34 7.53
C LYS A 101 9.28 -8.07 8.08
N GLY A 102 9.40 -7.82 9.39
CA GLY A 102 10.70 -7.73 10.08
C GLY A 102 11.12 -6.33 10.50
N TYR A 103 10.37 -5.29 10.13
CA TYR A 103 10.67 -3.92 10.60
C TYR A 103 10.12 -3.62 11.99
N HIS A 104 9.10 -4.37 12.44
CA HIS A 104 8.51 -4.25 13.78
C HIS A 104 8.10 -2.82 14.18
N ILE A 105 7.53 -2.05 13.25
CA ILE A 105 7.18 -0.64 13.47
C ILE A 105 6.23 -0.42 14.65
N GLU A 106 5.42 -1.44 14.99
CA GLU A 106 4.49 -1.40 16.13
C GLU A 106 5.15 -1.83 17.45
N HIS A 107 6.45 -2.18 17.44
CA HIS A 107 7.13 -2.56 18.67
C HIS A 107 7.25 -1.35 19.60
N ASN A 108 6.84 -1.55 20.84
CA ASN A 108 6.95 -0.50 21.86
C ASN A 108 8.38 -0.48 22.43
N PHE A 109 9.24 0.37 21.91
CA PHE A 109 10.59 0.61 22.43
C PHE A 109 10.60 1.51 23.68
N GLY A 110 9.42 1.85 24.24
CA GLY A 110 9.27 2.86 25.26
C GLY A 110 9.23 4.29 24.69
N HIS A 111 8.79 5.21 25.52
CA HIS A 111 8.65 6.62 25.08
C HIS A 111 9.96 7.40 25.17
N GLY A 112 10.93 6.93 25.99
CA GLY A 112 12.11 7.68 26.33
C GLY A 112 11.77 8.95 27.13
N GLN A 113 12.77 9.82 27.32
CA GLN A 113 12.54 11.07 28.02
C GLN A 113 12.14 12.24 27.10
N GLN A 114 12.47 12.18 25.81
CA GLN A 114 12.18 13.27 24.85
C GLN A 114 11.67 12.73 23.50
N HIS A 115 12.55 12.21 22.64
CA HIS A 115 12.24 11.95 21.23
C HIS A 115 12.54 10.52 20.78
N LEU A 116 12.74 9.57 21.70
CA LEU A 116 13.17 8.20 21.36
C LEU A 116 12.23 7.54 20.34
N ALA A 117 10.94 7.59 20.58
CA ALA A 117 9.95 6.95 19.68
C ALA A 117 9.97 7.55 18.27
N SER A 118 10.07 8.90 18.16
CA SER A 118 10.15 9.58 16.86
C SER A 118 11.45 9.26 16.13
N LEU A 119 12.58 9.19 16.85
CA LEU A 119 13.88 8.83 16.28
C LEU A 119 13.84 7.39 15.73
N LEU A 120 13.38 6.44 16.54
CA LEU A 120 13.32 5.03 16.15
C LEU A 120 12.34 4.81 14.97
N LEU A 121 11.21 5.52 14.95
CA LEU A 121 10.30 5.50 13.80
C LEU A 121 11.00 6.03 12.53
N SER A 122 11.72 7.16 12.64
CA SER A 122 12.44 7.74 11.50
C SER A 122 13.53 6.81 10.98
N LEU A 123 14.29 6.16 11.87
CA LEU A 123 15.30 5.16 11.48
C LEU A 123 14.66 3.92 10.82
N ASN A 124 13.50 3.48 11.30
CA ASN A 124 12.78 2.36 10.72
C ASN A 124 12.30 2.68 9.29
N LEU A 125 11.75 3.87 9.07
CA LEU A 125 11.34 4.34 7.75
C LEU A 125 12.55 4.51 6.80
N LEU A 126 13.67 5.02 7.32
CA LEU A 126 14.91 5.14 6.56
C LEU A 126 15.44 3.75 6.15
N ALA A 127 15.46 2.79 7.05
CA ALA A 127 15.83 1.40 6.74
C ALA A 127 14.92 0.80 5.66
N PHE A 128 13.60 1.02 5.76
CA PHE A 128 12.66 0.56 4.72
C PHE A 128 12.96 1.19 3.36
N LEU A 129 13.24 2.49 3.32
CA LEU A 129 13.62 3.18 2.09
C LEU A 129 14.91 2.61 1.50
N MET A 130 15.96 2.44 2.31
CA MET A 130 17.24 1.89 1.88
C MET A 130 17.10 0.47 1.34
N HIS A 131 16.36 -0.41 2.02
CA HIS A 131 16.11 -1.75 1.52
C HIS A 131 15.29 -1.76 0.22
N THR A 132 14.36 -0.81 0.06
CA THR A 132 13.60 -0.67 -1.20
C THR A 132 14.51 -0.23 -2.35
N ILE A 133 15.43 0.70 -2.10
CA ILE A 133 16.42 1.13 -3.10
C ILE A 133 17.34 -0.06 -3.47
N LEU A 134 17.88 -0.78 -2.48
CA LEU A 134 18.74 -1.94 -2.73
C LEU A 134 18.01 -3.03 -3.55
N GLU A 135 16.73 -3.29 -3.28
CA GLU A 135 15.93 -4.21 -4.08
C GLU A 135 15.76 -3.76 -5.55
N LEU A 136 15.87 -2.46 -5.83
CA LEU A 136 15.72 -1.91 -7.18
C LEU A 136 17.05 -1.82 -7.95
N VAL A 137 18.17 -1.56 -7.27
CA VAL A 137 19.44 -1.19 -7.94
C VAL A 137 20.59 -2.15 -7.67
N ASP A 138 20.53 -3.02 -6.65
CA ASP A 138 21.62 -3.90 -6.25
C ASP A 138 21.34 -5.34 -6.66
N GLU A 139 22.10 -5.82 -7.64
CA GLU A 139 21.94 -7.17 -8.21
C GLU A 139 22.21 -8.28 -7.20
N LYS A 140 23.19 -8.10 -6.30
CA LYS A 140 23.48 -9.07 -5.23
C LYS A 140 22.31 -9.18 -4.26
N ASN A 141 21.78 -8.03 -3.84
CA ASN A 141 20.61 -8.00 -2.96
C ASN A 141 19.41 -8.67 -3.63
N GLN A 142 19.16 -8.40 -4.90
CA GLN A 142 18.08 -9.02 -5.67
C GLN A 142 18.23 -10.54 -5.72
N ALA A 143 19.43 -11.06 -6.02
CA ALA A 143 19.69 -12.48 -6.09
C ALA A 143 19.49 -13.17 -4.73
N ILE A 144 20.03 -12.59 -3.65
CA ILE A 144 19.85 -13.10 -2.29
C ILE A 144 18.35 -13.09 -1.92
N ARG A 145 17.64 -12.00 -2.22
CA ARG A 145 16.22 -11.85 -1.94
C ARG A 145 15.36 -12.88 -2.69
N GLN A 146 15.71 -13.19 -3.93
CA GLN A 146 15.05 -14.24 -4.73
C GLN A 146 15.30 -15.62 -4.13
N ALA A 147 16.52 -15.94 -3.76
CA ALA A 147 16.89 -17.23 -3.17
C ALA A 147 16.23 -17.45 -1.80
N VAL A 148 16.26 -16.46 -0.93
CA VAL A 148 15.64 -16.53 0.41
C VAL A 148 14.12 -16.44 0.35
N GLY A 149 13.55 -15.79 -0.65
CA GLY A 149 12.13 -15.66 -0.93
C GLY A 149 11.41 -14.65 -0.03
N ARG A 150 11.24 -14.94 1.26
CA ARG A 150 10.48 -14.09 2.17
C ARG A 150 11.34 -13.03 2.83
N ARG A 151 10.89 -11.76 2.85
CA ARG A 151 11.59 -10.65 3.52
C ARG A 151 11.89 -10.95 5.00
N ARG A 152 10.95 -11.55 5.72
CA ARG A 152 11.15 -11.94 7.12
C ARG A 152 12.30 -12.92 7.29
N THR A 153 12.41 -13.93 6.42
CA THR A 153 13.48 -14.91 6.44
C THR A 153 14.83 -14.24 6.16
N PHE A 154 14.87 -13.29 5.22
CA PHE A 154 16.07 -12.50 4.96
C PHE A 154 16.55 -11.75 6.22
N PHE A 155 15.66 -11.08 6.96
CA PHE A 155 16.04 -10.42 8.20
C PHE A 155 16.49 -11.41 9.29
N GLN A 156 15.87 -12.57 9.38
CA GLN A 156 16.31 -13.62 10.31
C GLN A 156 17.72 -14.13 10.00
N HIS A 157 18.06 -14.26 8.71
CA HIS A 157 19.44 -14.60 8.31
C HIS A 157 20.42 -13.48 8.68
N LEU A 158 20.09 -12.23 8.39
CA LEU A 158 20.91 -11.08 8.79
C LEU A 158 21.12 -11.03 10.31
N GLU A 159 20.06 -11.16 11.07
CA GLU A 159 20.10 -11.14 12.54
C GLU A 159 21.00 -12.27 13.06
N ALA A 160 20.85 -13.49 12.54
CA ALA A 160 21.67 -14.63 12.94
C ALA A 160 23.15 -14.40 12.61
N LEU A 161 23.47 -13.89 11.42
CA LEU A 161 24.87 -13.61 11.03
C LEU A 161 25.51 -12.53 11.90
N LEU A 162 24.80 -11.42 12.10
CA LEU A 162 25.31 -10.27 12.87
C LEU A 162 25.41 -10.53 14.38
N CYS A 163 24.73 -11.57 14.90
CA CYS A 163 24.90 -12.01 16.29
C CYS A 163 26.25 -12.69 16.55
N TYR A 164 26.86 -13.32 15.55
CA TYR A 164 28.02 -14.18 15.75
C TYR A 164 29.25 -13.77 14.94
N ILE A 165 29.07 -13.01 13.86
CA ILE A 165 30.13 -12.65 12.92
C ILE A 165 30.22 -11.14 12.83
N PHE A 166 31.43 -10.61 12.94
CA PHE A 166 31.76 -9.22 12.65
C PHE A 166 32.08 -9.08 11.16
N PHE A 167 31.50 -8.09 10.50
CA PHE A 167 31.76 -7.75 9.12
C PHE A 167 32.22 -6.30 9.04
N ASP A 168 33.19 -6.00 8.17
CA ASP A 168 33.71 -4.65 7.99
C ASP A 168 32.74 -3.76 7.17
N SER A 169 31.92 -4.38 6.31
CA SER A 169 30.99 -3.65 5.46
C SER A 169 29.70 -4.46 5.18
N TRP A 170 28.68 -3.79 4.68
CA TRP A 170 27.47 -4.46 4.17
C TRP A 170 27.74 -5.32 2.93
N ASP A 171 28.72 -4.94 2.11
CA ASP A 171 29.10 -5.76 0.95
C ASP A 171 29.65 -7.11 1.39
N ASP A 172 30.43 -7.15 2.49
CA ASP A 172 30.94 -8.40 3.06
C ASP A 172 29.81 -9.31 3.58
N VAL A 173 28.79 -8.72 4.21
CA VAL A 173 27.59 -9.47 4.64
C VAL A 173 26.90 -10.10 3.43
N PHE A 174 26.66 -9.31 2.40
CA PHE A 174 26.01 -9.81 1.18
C PHE A 174 26.86 -10.83 0.44
N GLN A 175 28.17 -10.62 0.36
CA GLN A 175 29.09 -11.58 -0.24
C GLN A 175 29.09 -12.90 0.51
N PHE A 176 29.08 -12.86 1.84
CA PHE A 176 28.99 -14.05 2.69
C PHE A 176 27.67 -14.80 2.47
N MET A 177 26.54 -14.07 2.44
CA MET A 177 25.23 -14.66 2.16
C MET A 177 25.17 -15.26 0.75
N PHE A 178 25.75 -14.58 -0.22
CA PHE A 178 25.78 -14.98 -1.62
C PHE A 178 26.51 -16.32 -1.78
N GLN A 179 27.69 -16.44 -1.16
CA GLN A 179 28.48 -17.68 -1.13
C GLN A 179 27.74 -18.81 -0.37
N GLY A 180 27.16 -18.50 0.80
CA GLY A 180 26.44 -19.48 1.61
C GLY A 180 25.16 -20.01 0.97
N LEU A 181 24.58 -19.26 0.03
CA LEU A 181 23.42 -19.66 -0.77
C LEU A 181 23.81 -20.30 -2.11
N GLU A 182 25.11 -20.49 -2.37
CA GLU A 182 25.66 -21.06 -3.61
C GLU A 182 25.13 -20.35 -4.88
N LEU A 183 25.01 -19.01 -4.81
CA LEU A 183 24.51 -18.21 -5.92
C LEU A 183 25.66 -17.92 -6.90
N ASP A 184 25.45 -18.21 -8.18
CA ASP A 184 26.42 -17.91 -9.23
C ASP A 184 26.33 -16.43 -9.64
N THR A 185 27.49 -15.80 -9.72
CA THR A 185 27.67 -14.50 -10.39
C THR A 185 27.85 -14.73 -11.88
N GLY A 186 26.81 -15.22 -12.58
CA GLY A 186 26.91 -15.53 -14.02
C GLY A 186 27.74 -14.53 -14.85
#